data_57d2f6bd98c0cef90c9ee99fd93f3f32
#
_entry.id   57d2f6bd98c0cef90c9ee99fd93f3f32
#
_cell.length_a   1.000
_cell.length_b   1.000
_cell.length_c   1.000
_cell.angle_alpha   90.00
_cell.angle_beta   90.00
_cell.angle_gamma   90.00
#
_symmetry.space_group_name_H-M   'P 1'
#
loop_
_entity.id
_entity.type
_entity.pdbx_description
1 polymer ?
#
loop_
_entity_poly.entity_id
_entity_poly.type
_entity_poly.pdbx_seq_one_letter_code
_entity_poly.pdbx_strand_id
1 'polypeptide(L)'
;STGVLQLITLYRKNANGIGIWSIWSEGFEIKISHATTLDGQQVQHSEFVNSGKQSRSREQQVAFRIASRISKQKDKGYVEDIEKATGQVLNQLGLDVPMLANTFDTGKHKITYAHIQRKLNGLRCLATKQNGEVILYSRRGKAFTALHEIKASMALILQEGQTFDGELY
;
A
#
# COMPACT_ATOMS: atom_id res chain seq x y z
N SER A 1 20.53 13.99 24.89
CA SER A 1 20.82 12.73 24.17
C SER A 1 20.01 12.70 22.89
N THR A 2 20.64 12.84 21.76
CA THR A 2 20.05 12.69 20.44
C THR A 2 19.67 11.22 20.25
N GLY A 3 18.38 10.91 20.53
CA GLY A 3 17.86 9.55 20.39
C GLY A 3 17.90 9.09 18.94
N VAL A 4 18.67 8.06 18.65
CA VAL A 4 18.55 7.31 17.39
C VAL A 4 17.28 6.49 17.51
N LEU A 5 16.27 6.77 16.68
CA LEU A 5 15.14 5.87 16.53
C LEU A 5 15.60 4.57 15.88
N GLN A 6 15.12 3.45 16.43
CA GLN A 6 15.53 2.10 16.04
C GLN A 6 15.42 1.92 14.51
N LEU A 7 16.42 1.29 13.92
CA LEU A 7 16.42 0.85 12.53
C LEU A 7 15.29 -0.15 12.30
N ILE A 8 14.40 0.15 11.37
CA ILE A 8 13.34 -0.76 10.93
C ILE A 8 13.62 -1.18 9.50
N THR A 9 13.59 -2.48 9.26
CA THR A 9 13.84 -3.08 7.96
C THR A 9 12.63 -3.87 7.50
N LEU A 10 12.26 -3.69 6.25
CA LEU A 10 11.15 -4.37 5.59
C LEU A 10 11.64 -5.06 4.32
N TYR A 11 11.00 -6.16 3.98
CA TYR A 11 11.36 -7.04 2.86
C TYR A 11 10.18 -7.24 1.91
N ARG A 12 10.46 -7.39 0.62
CA ARG A 12 9.45 -7.71 -0.38
C ARG A 12 10.06 -8.55 -1.49
N LYS A 13 9.42 -9.66 -1.85
CA LYS A 13 9.79 -10.44 -3.03
C LYS A 13 9.40 -9.68 -4.31
N ASN A 14 10.29 -9.63 -5.27
CA ASN A 14 10.10 -9.07 -6.61
C ASN A 14 10.66 -10.04 -7.66
N ALA A 15 10.63 -9.65 -8.93
CA ALA A 15 11.11 -10.50 -10.03
C ALA A 15 12.60 -10.85 -9.94
N ASN A 16 13.41 -10.01 -9.29
CA ASN A 16 14.87 -10.16 -9.19
C ASN A 16 15.34 -10.80 -7.88
N GLY A 17 14.43 -11.10 -6.95
CA GLY A 17 14.75 -11.64 -5.64
C GLY A 17 14.00 -10.94 -4.51
N ILE A 18 14.62 -10.86 -3.33
CA ILE A 18 14.04 -10.18 -2.17
C ILE A 18 14.65 -8.79 -2.06
N GLY A 19 13.82 -7.76 -2.29
CA GLY A 19 14.18 -6.36 -2.05
C GLY A 19 14.14 -6.03 -0.58
N ILE A 20 14.99 -5.09 -0.18
CA ILE A 20 15.13 -4.59 1.19
C ILE A 20 14.86 -3.09 1.23
N TRP A 21 14.19 -2.64 2.26
CA TRP A 21 13.95 -1.24 2.56
C TRP A 21 14.10 -1.00 4.05
N SER A 22 14.91 -0.01 4.42
CA SER A 22 15.19 0.32 5.82
C SER A 22 14.98 1.79 6.08
N ILE A 23 14.53 2.13 7.29
CA ILE A 23 14.36 3.50 7.76
C ILE A 23 14.83 3.64 9.21
N TRP A 24 15.49 4.75 9.49
CA TRP A 24 15.91 5.14 10.85
C TRP A 24 16.01 6.65 10.93
N SER A 25 16.34 7.18 12.08
CA SER A 25 16.71 8.60 12.22
C SER A 25 17.98 8.77 13.06
N GLU A 26 18.71 9.79 12.72
CA GLU A 26 19.84 10.32 13.49
C GLU A 26 19.47 11.76 13.89
N GLY A 27 19.08 11.95 15.14
CA GLY A 27 18.50 13.20 15.59
C GLY A 27 17.22 13.54 14.78
N PHE A 28 17.23 14.64 14.06
CA PHE A 28 16.11 15.11 13.25
C PHE A 28 16.23 14.76 11.76
N GLU A 29 17.25 14.02 11.38
CA GLU A 29 17.43 13.54 10.03
C GLU A 29 16.87 12.12 9.90
N ILE A 30 15.89 11.93 9.02
CA ILE A 30 15.33 10.63 8.67
C ILE A 30 16.15 10.08 7.51
N LYS A 31 16.67 8.87 7.67
CA LYS A 31 17.45 8.17 6.66
C LYS A 31 16.69 6.95 6.15
N ILE A 32 16.74 6.74 4.85
CA ILE A 32 16.09 5.62 4.16
C ILE A 32 17.13 4.97 3.26
N SER A 33 17.23 3.65 3.32
CA SER A 33 18.03 2.85 2.43
C SER A 33 17.18 1.80 1.76
N HIS A 34 17.42 1.50 0.48
CA HIS A 34 16.73 0.41 -0.22
C HIS A 34 17.63 -0.21 -1.30
N ALA A 35 17.38 -1.49 -1.56
CA ALA A 35 17.97 -2.23 -2.66
C ALA A 35 16.94 -3.20 -3.26
N THR A 36 17.09 -3.54 -4.53
CA THR A 36 16.21 -4.48 -5.24
C THR A 36 16.45 -5.94 -4.87
N THR A 37 17.65 -6.25 -4.37
CA THR A 37 18.02 -7.56 -3.84
C THR A 37 18.79 -7.38 -2.54
N LEU A 38 18.91 -8.43 -1.73
CA LEU A 38 19.59 -8.37 -0.43
C LEU A 38 21.09 -7.99 -0.55
N ASP A 39 21.73 -8.42 -1.63
CA ASP A 39 23.12 -8.16 -1.98
C ASP A 39 23.29 -7.03 -3.01
N GLY A 40 22.19 -6.40 -3.40
CA GLY A 40 22.17 -5.34 -4.39
C GLY A 40 22.75 -4.03 -3.90
N GLN A 41 23.10 -3.16 -4.85
CA GLN A 41 23.54 -1.81 -4.55
C GLN A 41 22.46 -1.05 -3.77
N GLN A 42 22.83 -0.55 -2.60
CA GLN A 42 21.92 0.25 -1.77
C GLN A 42 21.88 1.70 -2.24
N VAL A 43 20.65 2.20 -2.38
CA VAL A 43 20.37 3.62 -2.63
C VAL A 43 19.91 4.24 -1.32
N GLN A 44 20.54 5.35 -0.93
CA GLN A 44 20.22 6.05 0.31
C GLN A 44 19.60 7.42 0.02
N HIS A 45 18.63 7.78 0.84
CA HIS A 45 17.99 9.10 0.85
C HIS A 45 17.94 9.61 2.28
N SER A 46 18.05 10.92 2.44
CA SER A 46 17.83 11.56 3.73
C SER A 46 16.83 12.72 3.62
N GLU A 47 16.14 12.98 4.73
CA GLU A 47 15.17 14.05 4.86
C GLU A 47 15.32 14.69 6.25
N PHE A 48 15.56 16.00 6.28
CA PHE A 48 15.68 16.73 7.53
C PHE A 48 14.35 17.32 7.98
N VAL A 49 13.99 17.11 9.25
CA VAL A 49 12.78 17.63 9.85
C VAL A 49 13.11 18.95 10.53
N ASN A 50 12.74 20.08 9.95
CA ASN A 50 13.07 21.41 10.45
C ASN A 50 12.23 21.85 11.66
N SER A 51 10.95 21.44 11.68
CA SER A 51 9.99 21.86 12.71
C SER A 51 8.88 20.83 12.91
N GLY A 52 8.20 20.92 14.05
CA GLY A 52 6.94 20.21 14.29
C GLY A 52 5.78 20.78 13.47
N LYS A 53 4.71 20.02 13.35
CA LYS A 53 3.45 20.43 12.71
C LYS A 53 2.25 19.93 13.52
N GLN A 54 1.14 20.67 13.48
CA GLN A 54 -0.12 20.25 14.14
C GLN A 54 0.08 19.94 15.64
N SER A 55 0.66 20.87 16.39
CA SER A 55 0.95 20.74 17.82
C SER A 55 1.91 19.62 18.23
N ARG A 56 2.57 18.97 17.26
CA ARG A 56 3.64 17.99 17.52
C ARG A 56 4.97 18.70 17.75
N SER A 57 5.76 18.20 18.69
CA SER A 57 7.17 18.59 18.82
C SER A 57 7.95 18.12 17.57
N ARG A 58 9.19 18.57 17.45
CA ARG A 58 10.06 18.16 16.34
C ARG A 58 10.34 16.65 16.37
N GLU A 59 10.58 16.11 17.56
CA GLU A 59 10.77 14.66 17.79
C GLU A 59 9.51 13.87 17.42
N GLN A 60 8.35 14.34 17.86
CA GLN A 60 7.07 13.72 17.50
C GLN A 60 6.81 13.77 16.00
N GLN A 61 7.26 14.82 15.32
CA GLN A 61 7.12 14.94 13.87
C GLN A 61 8.03 13.95 13.14
N VAL A 62 9.26 13.71 13.63
CA VAL A 62 10.15 12.66 13.11
C VAL A 62 9.49 11.30 13.23
N ALA A 63 9.02 10.96 14.44
CA ALA A 63 8.35 9.68 14.68
C ALA A 63 7.11 9.49 13.81
N PHE A 64 6.28 10.52 13.66
CA PHE A 64 5.10 10.51 12.79
C PHE A 64 5.46 10.26 11.33
N ARG A 65 6.49 10.93 10.80
CA ARG A 65 6.93 10.72 9.42
C ARG A 65 7.46 9.31 9.19
N ILE A 66 8.26 8.77 10.12
CA ILE A 66 8.76 7.40 10.05
C ILE A 66 7.60 6.42 10.03
N ALA A 67 6.65 6.51 10.96
CA ALA A 67 5.47 5.64 11.00
C ALA A 67 4.64 5.71 9.70
N SER A 68 4.43 6.91 9.16
CA SER A 68 3.73 7.11 7.89
C SER A 68 4.46 6.46 6.70
N ARG A 69 5.80 6.52 6.66
CA ARG A 69 6.58 5.89 5.59
C ARG A 69 6.57 4.37 5.70
N ILE A 70 6.66 3.82 6.91
CA ILE A 70 6.52 2.38 7.17
C ILE A 70 5.16 1.89 6.68
N SER A 71 4.07 2.55 7.07
CA SER A 71 2.72 2.22 6.63
C SER A 71 2.60 2.20 5.10
N LYS A 72 3.14 3.24 4.43
CA LYS A 72 3.16 3.30 2.96
C LYS A 72 3.96 2.17 2.31
N GLN A 73 5.02 1.68 2.92
CA GLN A 73 5.77 0.54 2.39
C GLN A 73 5.03 -0.78 2.65
N LYS A 74 4.42 -0.94 3.81
CA LYS A 74 3.53 -2.10 4.08
C LYS A 74 2.37 -2.15 3.09
N ASP A 75 1.77 -1.00 2.73
CA ASP A 75 0.75 -0.89 1.68
C ASP A 75 1.24 -1.34 0.29
N LYS A 76 2.56 -1.36 0.06
CA LYS A 76 3.19 -1.87 -1.17
C LYS A 76 3.59 -3.35 -1.07
N GLY A 77 3.23 -4.03 0.01
CA GLY A 77 3.50 -5.45 0.25
C GLY A 77 4.85 -5.74 0.89
N TYR A 78 5.51 -4.75 1.47
CA TYR A 78 6.68 -4.99 2.31
C TYR A 78 6.26 -5.53 3.67
N VAL A 79 7.02 -6.50 4.19
CA VAL A 79 6.79 -7.20 5.46
C VAL A 79 8.03 -7.13 6.34
N GLU A 80 7.85 -7.25 7.65
CA GLU A 80 8.96 -7.21 8.62
C GLU A 80 9.77 -8.52 8.63
N ASP A 81 9.10 -9.63 8.36
CA ASP A 81 9.70 -10.95 8.36
C ASP A 81 10.05 -11.37 6.92
N ILE A 82 11.32 -11.61 6.67
CA ILE A 82 11.83 -12.02 5.36
C ILE A 82 11.19 -13.33 4.87
N GLU A 83 10.88 -14.25 5.77
CA GLU A 83 10.23 -15.54 5.43
C GLU A 83 8.80 -15.33 4.91
N LYS A 84 8.17 -14.21 5.26
CA LYS A 84 6.84 -13.82 4.80
C LYS A 84 6.85 -12.96 3.54
N ALA A 85 8.01 -12.69 2.96
CA ALA A 85 8.15 -11.87 1.76
C ALA A 85 7.70 -12.63 0.50
N THR A 86 6.41 -12.71 0.25
CA THR A 86 5.82 -13.46 -0.88
C THR A 86 5.69 -12.66 -2.18
N GLY A 87 5.83 -11.33 -2.10
CA GLY A 87 5.57 -10.43 -3.24
C GLY A 87 4.08 -10.17 -3.51
N GLN A 88 3.18 -10.89 -2.85
CA GLN A 88 1.76 -10.62 -2.86
C GLN A 88 1.47 -9.36 -2.05
N VAL A 89 0.70 -8.44 -2.63
CA VAL A 89 0.29 -7.22 -1.94
C VAL A 89 -1.10 -7.43 -1.39
N LEU A 90 -1.19 -7.58 -0.07
CA LEU A 90 -2.47 -7.66 0.62
C LEU A 90 -2.79 -6.34 1.31
N ASN A 91 -4.07 -6.03 1.44
CA ASN A 91 -4.55 -4.88 2.20
C ASN A 91 -4.62 -5.20 3.71
N GLN A 92 -5.11 -4.25 4.51
CA GLN A 92 -5.24 -4.41 5.96
C GLN A 92 -6.18 -5.54 6.39
N LEU A 93 -7.06 -6.01 5.51
CA LEU A 93 -7.96 -7.16 5.73
C LEU A 93 -7.34 -8.49 5.28
N GLY A 94 -6.10 -8.50 4.81
CA GLY A 94 -5.47 -9.68 4.24
C GLY A 94 -6.02 -10.09 2.87
N LEU A 95 -6.71 -9.17 2.17
CA LEU A 95 -7.29 -9.39 0.85
C LEU A 95 -6.41 -8.79 -0.24
N ASP A 96 -6.53 -9.32 -1.45
CA ASP A 96 -5.81 -8.80 -2.62
C ASP A 96 -6.17 -7.33 -2.88
N VAL A 97 -5.16 -6.53 -3.24
CA VAL A 97 -5.39 -5.17 -3.71
C VAL A 97 -5.71 -5.18 -5.20
N PRO A 98 -6.62 -4.29 -5.66
CA PRO A 98 -6.94 -4.20 -7.07
C PRO A 98 -5.76 -3.66 -7.88
N MET A 99 -5.65 -4.14 -9.10
CA MET A 99 -4.67 -3.63 -10.06
C MET A 99 -4.87 -2.13 -10.31
N LEU A 100 -3.77 -1.40 -10.45
CA LEU A 100 -3.79 -0.02 -10.91
C LEU A 100 -3.45 0.04 -12.39
N ALA A 101 -4.08 1.00 -13.07
CA ALA A 101 -3.69 1.34 -14.42
C ALA A 101 -2.24 1.88 -14.44
N ASN A 102 -1.48 1.41 -15.41
CA ASN A 102 -0.19 2.00 -15.72
C ASN A 102 -0.37 3.28 -16.52
N THR A 103 0.59 4.19 -16.44
CA THR A 103 0.61 5.37 -17.30
C THR A 103 0.82 4.92 -18.75
N PHE A 104 -0.10 5.34 -19.62
CA PHE A 104 0.04 5.10 -21.03
C PHE A 104 1.02 6.10 -21.66
N ASP A 105 2.05 5.59 -22.32
CA ASP A 105 3.05 6.39 -23.05
C ASP A 105 2.93 6.09 -24.54
N THR A 106 2.48 7.06 -25.32
CA THR A 106 2.29 6.94 -26.77
C THR A 106 3.59 6.66 -27.52
N GLY A 107 4.73 7.05 -26.96
CA GLY A 107 6.05 6.78 -27.55
C GLY A 107 6.51 5.33 -27.38
N LYS A 108 5.99 4.62 -26.36
CA LYS A 108 6.39 3.25 -26.03
C LYS A 108 5.36 2.19 -26.37
N HIS A 109 4.08 2.57 -26.42
CA HIS A 109 2.98 1.63 -26.58
C HIS A 109 2.25 1.86 -27.90
N LYS A 110 2.21 0.85 -28.77
CA LYS A 110 1.34 0.85 -29.94
C LYS A 110 0.03 0.16 -29.58
N ILE A 111 -1.09 0.88 -29.66
CA ILE A 111 -2.43 0.31 -29.53
C ILE A 111 -2.91 -0.13 -30.90
N THR A 112 -3.14 -1.43 -31.07
CA THR A 112 -3.80 -1.99 -32.24
C THR A 112 -5.28 -2.29 -31.99
N TYR A 113 -5.64 -2.47 -30.72
CA TYR A 113 -7.00 -2.75 -30.28
C TYR A 113 -7.19 -2.24 -28.84
N ALA A 114 -8.35 -1.66 -28.54
CA ALA A 114 -8.68 -1.18 -27.19
C ALA A 114 -10.17 -1.32 -26.88
N HIS A 115 -10.47 -1.65 -25.62
CA HIS A 115 -11.80 -1.49 -25.05
C HIS A 115 -11.91 -0.09 -24.44
N ILE A 116 -13.01 0.59 -24.76
CA ILE A 116 -13.29 1.93 -24.23
C ILE A 116 -14.52 1.84 -23.34
N GLN A 117 -14.43 2.38 -22.14
CA GLN A 117 -15.55 2.47 -21.20
C GLN A 117 -15.58 3.84 -20.53
N ARG A 118 -16.75 4.23 -20.03
CA ARG A 118 -16.90 5.44 -19.24
C ARG A 118 -16.10 5.30 -17.94
N LYS A 119 -15.28 6.30 -17.62
CA LYS A 119 -14.64 6.39 -16.31
C LYS A 119 -15.62 7.05 -15.34
N LEU A 120 -16.08 6.29 -14.36
CA LEU A 120 -16.87 6.81 -13.25
C LEU A 120 -15.97 7.59 -12.29
N ASN A 121 -16.50 8.62 -11.66
CA ASN A 121 -15.77 9.47 -10.73
C ASN A 121 -16.40 9.38 -9.35
N GLY A 122 -15.88 8.50 -8.51
CA GLY A 122 -16.39 8.22 -7.18
C GLY A 122 -15.30 7.64 -6.26
N LEU A 123 -15.70 6.75 -5.39
CA LEU A 123 -14.82 6.02 -4.49
C LEU A 123 -14.72 4.57 -4.93
N ARG A 124 -13.49 4.10 -5.25
CA ARG A 124 -13.28 2.69 -5.57
C ARG A 124 -13.73 1.80 -4.41
N CYS A 125 -14.59 0.86 -4.70
CA CYS A 125 -15.14 -0.10 -3.75
C CYS A 125 -14.98 -1.51 -4.27
N LEU A 126 -14.35 -2.35 -3.46
CA LEU A 126 -14.30 -3.78 -3.71
C LEU A 126 -15.37 -4.47 -2.88
N ALA A 127 -16.02 -5.47 -3.46
CA ALA A 127 -16.98 -6.33 -2.79
C ALA A 127 -16.49 -7.78 -2.86
N THR A 128 -16.27 -8.42 -1.73
CA THR A 128 -15.92 -9.84 -1.66
C THR A 128 -16.89 -10.59 -0.79
N LYS A 129 -17.09 -11.89 -1.07
CA LYS A 129 -17.88 -12.78 -0.23
C LYS A 129 -16.95 -13.78 0.45
N GLN A 130 -16.94 -13.79 1.78
CA GLN A 130 -16.14 -14.70 2.60
C GLN A 130 -16.97 -15.22 3.75
N ASN A 131 -16.95 -16.54 3.95
CA ASN A 131 -17.73 -17.23 5.00
C ASN A 131 -19.24 -16.86 4.96
N GLY A 132 -19.81 -16.70 3.76
CA GLY A 132 -21.20 -16.32 3.56
C GLY A 132 -21.49 -14.81 3.70
N GLU A 133 -20.55 -14.01 4.15
CA GLU A 133 -20.73 -12.57 4.34
C GLU A 133 -20.10 -11.74 3.21
N VAL A 134 -20.79 -10.66 2.82
CA VAL A 134 -20.26 -9.68 1.88
C VAL A 134 -19.53 -8.58 2.63
N ILE A 135 -18.28 -8.37 2.28
CA ILE A 135 -17.43 -7.29 2.80
C ILE A 135 -17.23 -6.28 1.67
N LEU A 136 -17.62 -5.03 1.92
CA LEU A 136 -17.33 -3.89 1.05
C LEU A 136 -16.15 -3.13 1.63
N TYR A 137 -15.13 -2.86 0.81
CA TYR A 137 -13.90 -2.24 1.32
C TYR A 137 -13.21 -1.38 0.27
N SER A 138 -12.45 -0.41 0.77
CA SER A 138 -11.58 0.41 -0.08
C SER A 138 -10.34 -0.38 -0.50
N ARG A 139 -9.62 0.10 -1.50
CA ARG A 139 -8.34 -0.48 -1.95
C ARG A 139 -7.39 -0.85 -0.80
N ARG A 140 -7.33 -0.06 0.25
CA ARG A 140 -6.44 -0.28 1.41
C ARG A 140 -7.02 -1.20 2.47
N GLY A 141 -8.21 -1.74 2.28
CA GLY A 141 -8.86 -2.61 3.24
C GLY A 141 -9.68 -1.87 4.31
N LYS A 142 -9.98 -0.58 4.14
CA LYS A 142 -10.93 0.10 5.01
C LYS A 142 -12.34 -0.35 4.65
N ALA A 143 -13.03 -1.00 5.57
CA ALA A 143 -14.40 -1.47 5.37
C ALA A 143 -15.39 -0.31 5.27
N PHE A 144 -16.39 -0.47 4.40
CA PHE A 144 -17.57 0.39 4.31
C PHE A 144 -18.70 -0.26 5.09
N THR A 145 -19.07 0.31 6.22
CA THR A 145 -20.06 -0.28 7.14
C THR A 145 -21.50 0.13 6.87
N ALA A 146 -21.72 1.28 6.23
CA ALA A 146 -23.03 1.89 6.07
C ALA A 146 -23.77 1.55 4.75
N LEU A 147 -23.23 0.69 3.89
CA LEU A 147 -23.78 0.39 2.56
C LEU A 147 -24.62 -0.90 2.56
N HIS A 148 -25.66 -0.95 3.38
CA HIS A 148 -26.45 -2.16 3.62
C HIS A 148 -27.17 -2.67 2.36
N GLU A 149 -27.74 -1.77 1.55
CA GLU A 149 -28.43 -2.13 0.31
C GLU A 149 -27.50 -2.72 -0.74
N ILE A 150 -26.29 -2.14 -0.88
CA ILE A 150 -25.26 -2.65 -1.79
C ILE A 150 -24.79 -4.01 -1.31
N LYS A 151 -24.57 -4.20 -0.01
CA LYS A 151 -24.21 -5.51 0.57
C LYS A 151 -25.26 -6.56 0.26
N ALA A 152 -26.54 -6.24 0.47
CA ALA A 152 -27.65 -7.15 0.20
C ALA A 152 -27.71 -7.53 -1.29
N SER A 153 -27.57 -6.57 -2.19
CA SER A 153 -27.53 -6.81 -3.63
C SER A 153 -26.32 -7.66 -4.04
N MET A 154 -25.14 -7.38 -3.49
CA MET A 154 -23.92 -8.15 -3.76
C MET A 154 -24.02 -9.58 -3.21
N ALA A 155 -24.73 -9.82 -2.11
CA ALA A 155 -24.92 -11.15 -1.54
C ALA A 155 -25.67 -12.09 -2.50
N LEU A 156 -26.52 -11.55 -3.37
CA LEU A 156 -27.28 -12.32 -4.35
C LEU A 156 -26.46 -12.76 -5.56
N ILE A 157 -25.41 -12.00 -5.91
CA ILE A 157 -24.66 -12.21 -7.14
C ILE A 157 -23.24 -12.72 -6.93
N LEU A 158 -22.61 -12.41 -5.77
CA LEU A 158 -21.28 -12.87 -5.44
C LEU A 158 -21.28 -14.33 -4.98
N GLN A 159 -20.39 -15.12 -5.55
CA GLN A 159 -20.06 -16.45 -5.04
C GLN A 159 -18.98 -16.37 -3.98
N GLU A 160 -18.86 -17.39 -3.14
CA GLU A 160 -17.83 -17.49 -2.12
C GLU A 160 -16.42 -17.37 -2.73
N GLY A 161 -15.59 -16.50 -2.16
CA GLY A 161 -14.23 -16.21 -2.63
C GLY A 161 -14.13 -15.28 -3.84
N GLN A 162 -15.26 -14.88 -4.46
CA GLN A 162 -15.23 -13.89 -5.55
C GLN A 162 -15.05 -12.49 -5.02
N THR A 163 -14.39 -11.66 -5.82
CA THR A 163 -14.25 -10.22 -5.57
C THR A 163 -14.65 -9.43 -6.81
N PHE A 164 -15.58 -8.49 -6.64
CA PHE A 164 -15.93 -7.49 -7.66
C PHE A 164 -15.24 -6.17 -7.33
N ASP A 165 -14.79 -5.51 -8.38
CA ASP A 165 -14.14 -4.20 -8.31
C ASP A 165 -15.03 -3.17 -9.00
N GLY A 166 -15.43 -2.16 -8.28
CA GLY A 166 -16.40 -1.16 -8.72
C GLY A 166 -16.13 0.24 -8.18
N GLU A 167 -17.09 1.10 -8.42
CA GLU A 167 -17.03 2.51 -8.03
C GLU A 167 -18.33 2.92 -7.36
N LEU A 168 -18.25 3.55 -6.20
CA LEU A 168 -19.36 4.23 -5.53
C LEU A 168 -19.43 5.67 -6.04
N TYR A 169 -20.54 6.06 -6.66
CA TYR A 169 -20.75 7.42 -7.21
C TYR A 169 -22.21 7.86 -7.07
#